data_c6af92d46b26e7833e1b8b999e01082e
#
_entry.id   c6af92d46b26e7833e1b8b999e01082e
#
_cell.length_a   1.000
_cell.length_b   1.000
_cell.length_c   1.000
_cell.angle_alpha   90.00
_cell.angle_beta   90.00
_cell.angle_gamma   90.00
#
_symmetry.space_group_name_H-M   'P 1'
#
loop_
_entity.id
_entity.type
_entity.pdbx_description
1 polymer ?
#
loop_
_entity_poly.entity_id
_entity_poly.type
_entity_poly.pdbx_seq_one_letter_code
_entity_poly.pdbx_strand_id
1 'polypeptide(L)'
;MTEWFMPYNENDEDAFRMNDALRDLGRIEEVQNINLRNVKVGDIFYLYETAPVKAIRWKCLVTDVGRQKKIIDDRAYSGSGREYPGPFIELKAQYEYFVDGLFSLDNLKKHGYSANMQGSSRLESYKPELAEYIHKIDSIQNSEEELLKICRRLPMEELEKAAKRASRREAQIREGKAKQRNRNICISVYVKRLADGRCDLCGEKAPFSDREGNPYLEEHHVKWLCQGGEDSIDNAVALCPNCHRRMHILQDPEDVIRLRRVLKNRRGRRKSLRWITWHQAEDMGETDNEHL
;
A
#
# COMPACT_ATOMS: atom_id res chain seq x y z
N MET A 1 22.78 9.00 11.87
CA MET A 1 21.51 8.78 11.18
C MET A 1 20.43 8.94 12.22
N THR A 2 19.57 9.93 12.08
CA THR A 2 18.46 10.18 13.00
C THR A 2 17.18 9.74 12.32
N GLU A 3 16.25 9.19 13.09
CA GLU A 3 14.95 8.80 12.59
C GLU A 3 13.89 9.80 13.03
N TRP A 4 13.03 10.15 12.11
CA TRP A 4 12.02 11.18 12.27
C TRP A 4 10.64 10.59 12.02
N PHE A 5 9.68 11.11 12.73
CA PHE A 5 8.26 10.84 12.53
C PHE A 5 7.59 12.12 12.03
N MET A 6 6.87 12.05 10.91
CA MET A 6 6.22 13.22 10.31
C MET A 6 4.76 12.89 9.97
N PRO A 7 3.79 13.50 10.67
CA PRO A 7 2.39 13.39 10.30
C PRO A 7 2.08 14.26 9.08
N TYR A 8 1.18 13.77 8.22
CA TYR A 8 0.63 14.51 7.08
C TYR A 8 -0.85 14.19 6.91
N ASN A 9 -1.58 15.09 6.23
CA ASN A 9 -3.01 14.97 5.94
C ASN A 9 -3.27 15.14 4.45
N GLU A 10 -4.08 14.25 3.86
CA GLU A 10 -4.53 14.32 2.46
C GLU A 10 -6.05 14.49 2.32
N ASN A 11 -6.77 14.73 3.42
CA ASN A 11 -8.24 14.78 3.40
C ASN A 11 -8.83 16.13 3.00
N ASP A 12 -7.99 17.17 2.96
CA ASP A 12 -8.41 18.48 2.48
C ASP A 12 -8.32 18.55 0.96
N GLU A 13 -9.31 19.14 0.29
CA GLU A 13 -9.30 19.36 -1.17
C GLU A 13 -8.07 20.19 -1.60
N ASP A 14 -7.60 21.06 -0.71
CA ASP A 14 -6.42 21.89 -0.90
C ASP A 14 -5.11 21.27 -0.39
N ALA A 15 -5.16 20.04 0.17
CA ALA A 15 -3.98 19.38 0.69
C ALA A 15 -3.02 18.94 -0.42
N PHE A 16 -1.74 18.87 -0.09
CA PHE A 16 -0.74 18.26 -0.95
C PHE A 16 -0.95 16.74 -0.98
N ARG A 17 -1.12 16.18 -2.18
CA ARG A 17 -1.32 14.75 -2.40
C ARG A 17 0.00 13.99 -2.32
N MET A 18 0.48 13.83 -1.09
CA MET A 18 1.80 13.25 -0.77
C MET A 18 1.96 11.81 -1.27
N ASN A 19 0.92 10.98 -1.12
CA ASN A 19 0.95 9.59 -1.56
C ASN A 19 1.12 9.50 -3.08
N ASP A 20 0.38 10.31 -3.84
CA ASP A 20 0.47 10.33 -5.30
C ASP A 20 1.84 10.88 -5.74
N ALA A 21 2.30 11.99 -5.14
CA ALA A 21 3.60 12.57 -5.45
C ALA A 21 4.75 11.60 -5.19
N LEU A 22 4.76 10.91 -4.04
CA LEU A 22 5.81 9.93 -3.72
C LEU A 22 5.78 8.71 -4.64
N ARG A 23 4.58 8.29 -5.09
CA ARG A 23 4.46 7.20 -6.05
C ARG A 23 4.95 7.60 -7.43
N ASP A 24 4.55 8.79 -7.90
CA ASP A 24 4.81 9.25 -9.26
C ASP A 24 6.25 9.76 -9.45
N LEU A 25 6.72 10.58 -8.52
CA LEU A 25 8.01 11.24 -8.61
C LEU A 25 9.12 10.48 -7.86
N GLY A 26 8.75 9.55 -6.96
CA GLY A 26 9.67 8.82 -6.09
C GLY A 26 10.33 9.68 -5.01
N ARG A 27 10.01 10.98 -4.95
CA ARG A 27 10.58 11.95 -4.01
C ARG A 27 9.70 13.20 -3.91
N ILE A 28 9.81 13.90 -2.79
CA ILE A 28 9.13 15.17 -2.55
C ILE A 28 10.09 16.17 -1.89
N GLU A 29 9.73 17.45 -1.90
CA GLU A 29 10.41 18.50 -1.15
C GLU A 29 9.48 19.08 -0.10
N GLU A 30 9.93 19.01 1.16
CA GLU A 30 9.19 19.51 2.33
C GLU A 30 9.88 20.74 2.90
N VAL A 31 9.12 21.69 3.42
CA VAL A 31 9.68 22.92 4.04
C VAL A 31 10.46 22.56 5.30
N GLN A 32 11.72 22.95 5.36
CA GLN A 32 12.58 22.78 6.52
C GLN A 32 12.25 23.85 7.60
N ASN A 33 11.16 23.62 8.32
CA ASN A 33 10.74 24.50 9.41
C ASN A 33 11.66 24.35 10.65
N ILE A 34 11.36 25.09 11.73
CA ILE A 34 12.18 25.10 12.95
C ILE A 34 12.34 23.71 13.59
N ASN A 35 11.34 22.84 13.48
CA ASN A 35 11.39 21.46 14.02
C ASN A 35 12.34 20.57 13.21
N LEU A 36 12.57 20.88 11.95
CA LEU A 36 13.40 20.13 11.01
C LEU A 36 14.81 20.75 10.80
N ARG A 37 15.17 21.80 11.57
CA ARG A 37 16.47 22.49 11.43
C ARG A 37 17.70 21.60 11.62
N ASN A 38 17.56 20.50 12.35
CA ASN A 38 18.64 19.56 12.65
C ASN A 38 18.63 18.32 11.75
N VAL A 39 17.76 18.26 10.75
CA VAL A 39 17.72 17.17 9.78
C VAL A 39 18.99 17.20 8.93
N LYS A 40 19.53 16.01 8.65
CA LYS A 40 20.75 15.79 7.87
C LYS A 40 20.50 14.84 6.73
N VAL A 41 21.27 14.95 5.67
CA VAL A 41 21.33 13.93 4.61
C VAL A 41 21.65 12.57 5.23
N GLY A 42 20.92 11.56 4.85
CA GLY A 42 21.00 10.20 5.40
C GLY A 42 20.04 9.93 6.55
N ASP A 43 19.32 10.93 7.08
CA ASP A 43 18.27 10.70 8.06
C ASP A 43 17.07 9.99 7.42
N ILE A 44 16.28 9.31 8.25
CA ILE A 44 15.10 8.55 7.83
C ILE A 44 13.83 9.23 8.33
N PHE A 45 12.82 9.30 7.49
CA PHE A 45 11.49 9.78 7.83
C PHE A 45 10.46 8.67 7.71
N TYR A 46 9.70 8.44 8.78
CA TYR A 46 8.46 7.66 8.79
C TYR A 46 7.29 8.62 8.67
N LEU A 47 6.63 8.61 7.50
CA LEU A 47 5.50 9.49 7.22
C LEU A 47 4.20 8.82 7.69
N TYR A 48 3.52 9.49 8.60
CA TYR A 48 2.27 9.03 9.19
C TYR A 48 1.08 9.76 8.58
N GLU A 49 0.25 9.05 7.86
CA GLU A 49 -1.02 9.55 7.33
C GLU A 49 -2.04 9.65 8.46
N THR A 50 -2.58 10.87 8.67
CA THR A 50 -3.59 11.13 9.69
C THR A 50 -4.95 10.52 9.31
N ALA A 51 -6.08 10.97 9.89
CA ALA A 51 -7.39 10.45 9.52
C ALA A 51 -7.64 10.57 7.99
N PRO A 52 -8.32 9.60 7.37
CA PRO A 52 -8.97 8.43 7.94
C PRO A 52 -8.05 7.22 8.13
N VAL A 53 -6.87 7.20 7.53
CA VAL A 53 -5.98 6.02 7.47
C VAL A 53 -5.36 5.73 8.84
N LYS A 54 -4.82 6.75 9.50
CA LYS A 54 -4.19 6.68 10.84
C LYS A 54 -3.10 5.61 10.94
N ALA A 55 -2.14 5.61 10.00
CA ALA A 55 -1.04 4.65 9.95
C ALA A 55 0.24 5.25 9.33
N ILE A 56 1.41 4.67 9.65
CA ILE A 56 2.63 4.98 8.90
C ILE A 56 2.48 4.39 7.49
N ARG A 57 2.71 5.23 6.50
CA ARG A 57 2.57 4.90 5.08
C ARG A 57 3.88 4.79 4.34
N TRP A 58 4.86 5.62 4.70
CA TRP A 58 6.10 5.71 3.96
C TRP A 58 7.32 5.68 4.86
N LYS A 59 8.38 5.07 4.34
CA LYS A 59 9.74 5.26 4.79
C LYS A 59 10.49 6.02 3.71
N CYS A 60 11.07 7.16 4.08
CA CYS A 60 11.81 8.03 3.17
C CYS A 60 13.21 8.29 3.69
N LEU A 61 14.15 8.46 2.77
CA LEU A 61 15.53 8.87 3.03
C LEU A 61 15.68 10.36 2.72
N VAL A 62 16.32 11.12 3.60
CA VAL A 62 16.73 12.50 3.32
C VAL A 62 17.91 12.47 2.36
N THR A 63 17.75 13.09 1.19
CA THR A 63 18.79 13.14 0.14
C THR A 63 19.39 14.52 -0.04
N ASP A 64 18.70 15.56 0.41
CA ASP A 64 19.19 16.93 0.40
C ASP A 64 18.55 17.78 1.52
N VAL A 65 19.23 18.83 1.96
CA VAL A 65 18.79 19.74 3.02
C VAL A 65 19.21 21.19 2.76
N GLY A 66 18.41 22.15 3.23
CA GLY A 66 18.76 23.57 3.21
C GLY A 66 18.63 24.25 1.85
N ARG A 67 18.01 23.61 0.87
CA ARG A 67 17.83 24.15 -0.47
C ARG A 67 16.87 25.34 -0.43
N GLN A 68 17.24 26.46 -1.03
CA GLN A 68 16.45 27.71 -0.99
C GLN A 68 15.30 27.73 -1.99
N LYS A 69 15.36 26.89 -3.04
CA LYS A 69 14.33 26.79 -4.09
C LYS A 69 13.96 25.35 -4.35
N LYS A 70 12.69 25.07 -4.59
CA LYS A 70 12.23 23.79 -5.07
C LYS A 70 12.82 23.45 -6.44
N ILE A 71 13.13 22.20 -6.67
CA ILE A 71 13.58 21.66 -7.96
C ILE A 71 12.54 20.66 -8.50
N ILE A 72 11.80 19.98 -7.62
CA ILE A 72 10.80 19.01 -8.01
C ILE A 72 9.56 19.77 -8.48
N ASP A 73 9.10 19.48 -9.70
CA ASP A 73 7.82 20.02 -10.19
C ASP A 73 6.69 19.15 -9.63
N ASP A 74 6.18 19.55 -8.49
CA ASP A 74 5.09 18.90 -7.76
C ASP A 74 3.75 19.63 -7.83
N ARG A 75 3.63 20.63 -8.73
CA ARG A 75 2.43 21.47 -8.87
C ARG A 75 1.17 20.67 -9.18
N ALA A 76 1.30 19.56 -9.91
CA ALA A 76 0.18 18.65 -10.20
C ALA A 76 -0.43 17.99 -8.95
N TYR A 77 0.31 17.99 -7.84
CA TYR A 77 -0.10 17.37 -6.57
C TYR A 77 -0.50 18.39 -5.50
N SER A 78 -0.33 19.70 -5.76
CA SER A 78 -0.70 20.78 -4.84
C SER A 78 -2.11 21.28 -5.13
N GLY A 79 -3.03 21.11 -4.19
CA GLY A 79 -4.41 21.60 -4.33
C GLY A 79 -4.48 23.14 -4.30
N SER A 80 -3.72 23.79 -3.43
CA SER A 80 -3.80 25.25 -3.22
C SER A 80 -2.90 26.08 -4.13
N GLY A 81 -1.95 25.47 -4.84
CA GLY A 81 -0.93 26.17 -5.62
C GLY A 81 -0.05 27.10 -4.81
N ARG A 82 -0.06 27.04 -3.48
CA ARG A 82 0.74 27.91 -2.61
C ARG A 82 2.22 27.56 -2.75
N GLU A 83 3.02 28.53 -3.07
CA GLU A 83 4.47 28.46 -2.96
C GLU A 83 4.89 28.81 -1.52
N TYR A 84 5.69 27.94 -0.92
CA TYR A 84 6.28 28.20 0.39
C TYR A 84 7.72 28.65 0.21
N PRO A 85 8.19 29.67 0.99
CA PRO A 85 9.59 30.03 0.98
C PRO A 85 10.44 28.89 1.59
N GLY A 86 11.62 28.61 0.98
CA GLY A 86 12.59 27.68 1.55
C GLY A 86 13.09 28.10 2.95
N PRO A 87 13.98 27.33 3.56
CA PRO A 87 14.68 26.19 2.95
C PRO A 87 13.85 24.89 2.88
N PHE A 88 14.29 23.97 2.02
CA PHE A 88 13.63 22.68 1.79
C PHE A 88 14.55 21.52 2.14
N ILE A 89 13.94 20.39 2.52
CA ILE A 89 14.55 19.06 2.56
C ILE A 89 13.97 18.21 1.43
N GLU A 90 14.78 17.34 0.84
CA GLU A 90 14.32 16.36 -0.13
C GLU A 90 14.16 14.99 0.55
N LEU A 91 12.98 14.42 0.43
CA LEU A 91 12.61 13.09 0.94
C LEU A 91 12.43 12.15 -0.25
N LYS A 92 13.31 11.15 -0.35
CA LYS A 92 13.24 10.09 -1.37
C LYS A 92 12.55 8.87 -0.80
N ALA A 93 11.49 8.42 -1.45
CA ALA A 93 10.76 7.21 -1.07
C ALA A 93 11.68 5.99 -1.11
N GLN A 94 11.76 5.26 -0.01
CA GLN A 94 12.42 3.97 0.09
C GLN A 94 11.39 2.84 0.05
N TYR A 95 10.32 2.98 0.82
CA TYR A 95 9.32 1.96 0.98
C TYR A 95 7.92 2.55 1.25
N GLU A 96 6.88 1.97 0.64
CA GLU A 96 5.47 2.21 0.96
C GLU A 96 4.92 0.98 1.72
N TYR A 97 4.34 1.21 2.90
CA TYR A 97 3.72 0.17 3.69
C TYR A 97 2.27 -0.02 3.26
N PHE A 98 1.89 -1.24 2.91
CA PHE A 98 0.57 -1.56 2.37
C PHE A 98 -0.40 -2.12 3.41
N VAL A 99 0.14 -2.72 4.49
CA VAL A 99 -0.64 -3.35 5.54
C VAL A 99 -0.83 -2.37 6.68
N ASP A 100 -1.91 -1.58 6.63
CA ASP A 100 -2.20 -0.52 7.64
C ASP A 100 -2.28 -1.06 9.05
N GLY A 101 -2.85 -2.26 9.23
CA GLY A 101 -3.01 -2.87 10.55
C GLY A 101 -1.70 -2.96 11.33
N LEU A 102 -0.56 -3.16 10.66
CA LEU A 102 0.74 -3.25 11.32
C LEU A 102 1.18 -1.91 11.90
N PHE A 103 0.97 -0.82 11.16
CA PHE A 103 1.35 0.53 11.57
C PHE A 103 0.15 1.40 11.94
N SER A 104 -0.98 0.78 12.30
CA SER A 104 -2.18 1.51 12.74
C SER A 104 -1.92 2.31 14.01
N LEU A 105 -2.67 3.40 14.18
CA LEU A 105 -2.60 4.24 15.38
C LEU A 105 -2.72 3.43 16.67
N ASP A 106 -3.61 2.43 16.70
CA ASP A 106 -3.84 1.61 17.89
C ASP A 106 -2.61 0.77 18.24
N ASN A 107 -1.94 0.20 17.24
CA ASN A 107 -0.71 -0.54 17.46
C ASN A 107 0.46 0.38 17.83
N LEU A 108 0.57 1.55 17.20
CA LEU A 108 1.57 2.55 17.58
C LEU A 108 1.38 3.03 19.02
N LYS A 109 0.14 3.28 19.45
CA LYS A 109 -0.19 3.66 20.85
C LYS A 109 0.20 2.60 21.86
N LYS A 110 -0.04 1.32 21.58
CA LYS A 110 0.38 0.21 22.44
C LYS A 110 1.89 0.18 22.68
N HIS A 111 2.67 0.73 21.74
CA HIS A 111 4.13 0.79 21.80
C HIS A 111 4.68 2.18 22.12
N GLY A 112 3.85 3.05 22.70
CA GLY A 112 4.32 4.32 23.27
C GLY A 112 4.15 5.57 22.41
N TYR A 113 3.45 5.47 21.28
CA TYR A 113 3.04 6.64 20.51
C TYR A 113 2.02 7.47 21.28
N SER A 114 2.28 8.78 21.44
CA SER A 114 1.31 9.71 22.02
C SER A 114 0.52 10.42 20.91
N ALA A 115 -0.81 10.40 21.00
CA ALA A 115 -1.72 10.90 19.97
C ALA A 115 -1.69 12.43 19.72
N ASN A 116 -0.86 13.19 20.44
CA ASN A 116 -0.83 14.64 20.38
C ASN A 116 0.29 15.20 19.52
N MET A 117 0.79 14.44 18.53
CA MET A 117 1.82 14.90 17.61
C MET A 117 1.27 15.95 16.64
N GLN A 118 1.62 17.20 16.86
CA GLN A 118 1.30 18.32 15.99
C GLN A 118 2.54 18.75 15.19
N GLY A 119 3.16 17.83 14.49
CA GLY A 119 4.33 18.12 13.65
C GLY A 119 5.41 17.07 13.70
N SER A 120 6.49 17.31 12.96
CA SER A 120 7.61 16.38 12.87
C SER A 120 8.41 16.34 14.16
N SER A 121 8.83 15.14 14.57
CA SER A 121 9.58 14.88 15.79
C SER A 121 10.58 13.74 15.58
N ARG A 122 11.61 13.69 16.42
CA ARG A 122 12.55 12.56 16.40
C ARG A 122 11.92 11.34 17.01
N LEU A 123 12.15 10.19 16.39
CA LEU A 123 11.63 8.91 16.91
C LEU A 123 12.16 8.60 18.31
N GLU A 124 13.43 8.94 18.59
CA GLU A 124 14.06 8.81 19.90
C GLU A 124 13.40 9.64 21.03
N SER A 125 12.56 10.64 20.67
CA SER A 125 11.80 11.44 21.66
C SER A 125 10.62 10.70 22.27
N TYR A 126 10.28 9.53 21.72
CA TYR A 126 9.25 8.63 22.23
C TYR A 126 9.87 7.52 23.06
N LYS A 127 9.00 6.65 23.59
CA LYS A 127 9.44 5.47 24.30
C LYS A 127 10.26 4.58 23.37
N PRO A 128 11.35 3.95 23.86
CA PRO A 128 12.18 3.05 23.06
C PRO A 128 11.40 1.93 22.36
N GLU A 129 10.31 1.46 23.00
CA GLU A 129 9.44 0.40 22.49
C GLU A 129 8.79 0.77 21.15
N LEU A 130 8.56 2.07 20.88
CA LEU A 130 8.03 2.53 19.60
C LEU A 130 9.05 2.34 18.48
N ALA A 131 10.29 2.72 18.70
CA ALA A 131 11.36 2.53 17.74
C ALA A 131 11.62 1.04 17.47
N GLU A 132 11.71 0.23 18.52
CA GLU A 132 11.85 -1.23 18.39
C GLU A 132 10.70 -1.85 17.58
N TYR A 133 9.47 -1.42 17.85
CA TYR A 133 8.31 -1.89 17.10
C TYR A 133 8.39 -1.52 15.62
N ILE A 134 8.71 -0.25 15.31
CA ILE A 134 8.83 0.23 13.92
C ILE A 134 9.93 -0.55 13.20
N HIS A 135 11.11 -0.71 13.81
CA HIS A 135 12.22 -1.46 13.22
C HIS A 135 11.89 -2.93 13.00
N LYS A 136 11.18 -3.56 13.94
CA LYS A 136 10.69 -4.93 13.77
C LYS A 136 9.77 -5.06 12.56
N ILE A 137 8.78 -4.17 12.42
CA ILE A 137 7.87 -4.21 11.27
C ILE A 137 8.61 -3.90 9.97
N ASP A 138 9.55 -2.96 9.99
CA ASP A 138 10.39 -2.64 8.83
C ASP A 138 11.22 -3.84 8.37
N SER A 139 11.79 -4.62 9.31
CA SER A 139 12.50 -5.85 9.00
C SER A 139 11.60 -6.94 8.40
N ILE A 140 10.38 -7.07 8.92
CA ILE A 140 9.37 -8.02 8.41
C ILE A 140 8.98 -7.65 6.96
N GLN A 141 8.77 -6.37 6.68
CA GLN A 141 8.41 -5.89 5.34
C GLN A 141 9.52 -6.14 4.30
N ASN A 142 10.77 -6.23 4.74
CA ASN A 142 11.91 -6.57 3.89
C ASN A 142 12.08 -8.09 3.69
N SER A 143 11.32 -8.92 4.41
CA SER A 143 11.31 -10.38 4.28
C SER A 143 10.08 -10.85 3.52
N GLU A 144 10.28 -11.39 2.30
CA GLU A 144 9.19 -11.94 1.49
C GLU A 144 8.42 -13.04 2.23
N GLU A 145 9.14 -13.90 2.94
CA GLU A 145 8.56 -15.02 3.69
C GLU A 145 7.67 -14.52 4.84
N GLU A 146 8.15 -13.56 5.63
CA GLU A 146 7.40 -13.01 6.75
C GLU A 146 6.18 -12.22 6.27
N LEU A 147 6.32 -11.43 5.21
CA LEU A 147 5.20 -10.71 4.60
C LEU A 147 4.13 -11.69 4.08
N LEU A 148 4.54 -12.80 3.47
CA LEU A 148 3.64 -13.85 3.01
C LEU A 148 2.83 -14.44 4.17
N LYS A 149 3.49 -14.75 5.30
CA LYS A 149 2.83 -15.26 6.53
C LYS A 149 1.78 -14.28 7.06
N ILE A 150 2.11 -12.98 7.06
CA ILE A 150 1.18 -11.93 7.49
C ILE A 150 -0.02 -11.86 6.54
N CYS A 151 0.21 -11.74 5.23
CA CYS A 151 -0.88 -11.63 4.25
C CYS A 151 -1.83 -12.82 4.28
N ARG A 152 -1.32 -14.03 4.53
CA ARG A 152 -2.15 -15.24 4.67
C ARG A 152 -3.10 -15.19 5.87
N ARG A 153 -2.73 -14.48 6.93
CA ARG A 153 -3.50 -14.37 8.20
C ARG A 153 -4.43 -13.17 8.25
N LEU A 154 -4.23 -12.17 7.37
CA LEU A 154 -5.08 -10.97 7.35
C LEU A 154 -6.54 -11.32 7.07
N PRO A 155 -7.51 -10.63 7.68
CA PRO A 155 -8.89 -10.64 7.24
C PRO A 155 -8.97 -10.27 5.75
N MET A 156 -9.95 -10.85 5.01
CA MET A 156 -10.06 -10.61 3.56
C MET A 156 -10.21 -9.14 3.21
N GLU A 157 -10.93 -8.38 4.02
CA GLU A 157 -11.11 -6.93 3.83
C GLU A 157 -9.78 -6.17 3.92
N GLU A 158 -8.97 -6.45 4.94
CA GLU A 158 -7.66 -5.81 5.11
C GLU A 158 -6.69 -6.23 4.01
N LEU A 159 -6.71 -7.49 3.62
CA LEU A 159 -5.91 -7.99 2.51
C LEU A 159 -6.32 -7.35 1.18
N GLU A 160 -7.62 -7.15 0.93
CA GLU A 160 -8.11 -6.44 -0.25
C GLU A 160 -7.64 -4.98 -0.28
N LYS A 161 -7.70 -4.27 0.86
CA LYS A 161 -7.18 -2.90 0.97
C LYS A 161 -5.69 -2.86 0.65
N ALA A 162 -4.90 -3.76 1.24
CA ALA A 162 -3.46 -3.87 0.98
C ALA A 162 -3.16 -4.17 -0.49
N ALA A 163 -3.86 -5.12 -1.09
CA ALA A 163 -3.68 -5.50 -2.49
C ALA A 163 -4.09 -4.39 -3.47
N LYS A 164 -5.16 -3.64 -3.18
CA LYS A 164 -5.56 -2.45 -3.97
C LYS A 164 -4.53 -1.33 -3.94
N ARG A 165 -3.90 -1.10 -2.78
CA ARG A 165 -2.83 -0.10 -2.65
C ARG A 165 -1.59 -0.54 -3.40
N ALA A 166 -1.23 -1.80 -3.25
CA ALA A 166 -0.14 -2.39 -3.97
C ALA A 166 -0.30 -2.29 -5.50
N SER A 167 -1.53 -2.47 -6.00
CA SER A 167 -1.89 -2.37 -7.42
C SER A 167 -1.60 -1.00 -8.05
N ARG A 168 -1.59 0.06 -7.26
CA ARG A 168 -1.34 1.43 -7.75
C ARG A 168 0.14 1.74 -7.96
N ARG A 169 1.04 0.94 -7.36
CA ARG A 169 2.48 1.22 -7.33
C ARG A 169 3.20 0.97 -8.66
N GLU A 170 2.78 -0.02 -9.44
CA GLU A 170 3.57 -0.48 -10.59
C GLU A 170 3.41 0.34 -11.88
N ALA A 171 2.40 1.18 -11.98
CA ALA A 171 2.23 2.03 -13.16
C ALA A 171 3.40 3.02 -13.35
N GLN A 172 4.21 3.25 -12.30
CA GLN A 172 5.14 4.37 -12.23
C GLN A 172 6.63 4.02 -12.19
N ILE A 173 7.01 2.76 -11.98
CA ILE A 173 8.44 2.34 -11.94
C ILE A 173 8.94 1.98 -13.35
N ARG A 174 8.53 2.68 -14.39
CA ARG A 174 8.88 2.33 -15.78
C ARG A 174 10.19 2.88 -16.30
N GLU A 175 10.93 3.72 -15.55
CA GLU A 175 12.22 4.25 -15.98
C GLU A 175 13.37 3.79 -15.08
N GLY A 176 14.17 2.88 -15.63
CA GLY A 176 15.52 2.59 -15.15
C GLY A 176 15.74 1.27 -14.45
N LYS A 177 16.28 0.30 -15.20
CA LYS A 177 16.84 -1.02 -14.88
C LYS A 177 15.83 -2.16 -14.84
N ALA A 178 16.16 -3.25 -15.53
CA ALA A 178 15.52 -4.56 -15.41
C ALA A 178 15.50 -5.02 -13.96
N LYS A 179 14.59 -4.50 -13.16
CA LYS A 179 14.36 -4.96 -11.80
C LYS A 179 13.60 -6.26 -11.89
N GLN A 180 14.20 -7.29 -11.31
CA GLN A 180 13.53 -8.50 -10.87
C GLN A 180 12.16 -8.09 -10.33
N ARG A 181 11.11 -8.48 -11.05
CA ARG A 181 9.73 -8.10 -10.71
C ARG A 181 9.35 -8.88 -9.46
N ASN A 182 9.53 -8.29 -8.31
CA ASN A 182 8.95 -8.81 -7.10
C ASN A 182 7.44 -8.71 -7.28
N ARG A 183 6.82 -9.87 -7.58
CA ARG A 183 5.36 -9.99 -7.61
C ARG A 183 4.83 -9.47 -6.29
N ASN A 184 3.82 -8.64 -6.36
CA ASN A 184 3.28 -8.08 -5.13
C ASN A 184 2.58 -9.18 -4.33
N ILE A 185 3.16 -9.54 -3.20
CA ILE A 185 2.68 -10.63 -2.32
C ILE A 185 1.22 -10.41 -1.93
N CYS A 186 0.82 -9.17 -1.64
CA CYS A 186 -0.56 -8.87 -1.24
C CYS A 186 -1.55 -9.20 -2.37
N ILE A 187 -1.20 -8.90 -3.63
CA ILE A 187 -2.03 -9.23 -4.80
C ILE A 187 -2.11 -10.74 -4.97
N SER A 188 -0.95 -11.40 -4.94
CA SER A 188 -0.86 -12.86 -5.10
C SER A 188 -1.69 -13.61 -4.06
N VAL A 189 -1.53 -13.29 -2.78
CA VAL A 189 -2.27 -13.94 -1.70
C VAL A 189 -3.76 -13.63 -1.81
N TYR A 190 -4.12 -12.37 -2.12
CA TYR A 190 -5.53 -11.97 -2.27
C TYR A 190 -6.25 -12.77 -3.35
N VAL A 191 -5.71 -12.84 -4.57
CA VAL A 191 -6.38 -13.55 -5.68
C VAL A 191 -6.47 -15.05 -5.45
N LYS A 192 -5.47 -15.67 -4.80
CA LYS A 192 -5.47 -17.09 -4.43
C LYS A 192 -6.52 -17.41 -3.36
N ARG A 193 -6.64 -16.57 -2.33
CA ARG A 193 -7.69 -16.73 -1.31
C ARG A 193 -9.08 -16.47 -1.88
N LEU A 194 -9.22 -15.52 -2.81
CA LEU A 194 -10.50 -15.23 -3.47
C LEU A 194 -10.96 -16.39 -4.38
N ALA A 195 -10.02 -17.16 -4.93
CA ALA A 195 -10.28 -18.34 -5.74
C ALA A 195 -10.75 -19.56 -4.92
N ASP A 196 -10.62 -19.49 -3.60
CA ASP A 196 -11.09 -20.50 -2.65
C ASP A 196 -10.67 -21.95 -3.04
N GLY A 197 -9.39 -22.09 -3.34
CA GLY A 197 -8.78 -23.38 -3.70
C GLY A 197 -9.19 -23.91 -5.07
N ARG A 198 -9.86 -23.13 -5.93
CA ARG A 198 -10.27 -23.52 -7.29
C ARG A 198 -9.59 -22.66 -8.35
N CYS A 199 -9.21 -23.32 -9.45
CA CYS A 199 -8.64 -22.64 -10.61
C CYS A 199 -9.68 -21.73 -11.29
N ASP A 200 -9.35 -20.49 -11.53
CA ASP A 200 -10.24 -19.50 -12.17
C ASP A 200 -10.55 -19.81 -13.65
N LEU A 201 -9.75 -20.66 -14.30
CA LEU A 201 -9.96 -21.01 -15.71
C LEU A 201 -10.76 -22.30 -15.86
N CYS A 202 -10.31 -23.41 -15.27
CA CYS A 202 -10.98 -24.70 -15.42
C CYS A 202 -12.03 -25.00 -14.33
N GLY A 203 -12.04 -24.26 -13.21
CA GLY A 203 -12.96 -24.47 -12.09
C GLY A 203 -12.59 -25.66 -11.18
N GLU A 204 -11.59 -26.45 -11.55
CA GLU A 204 -11.17 -27.62 -10.77
C GLU A 204 -10.44 -27.20 -9.48
N LYS A 205 -10.47 -28.07 -8.48
CA LYS A 205 -9.69 -27.88 -7.26
C LYS A 205 -8.19 -27.80 -7.56
N ALA A 206 -7.46 -27.10 -6.72
CA ALA A 206 -6.00 -27.10 -6.74
C ALA A 206 -5.48 -28.54 -6.72
N PRO A 207 -4.47 -28.87 -7.55
CA PRO A 207 -4.03 -30.26 -7.71
C PRO A 207 -3.33 -30.83 -6.47
N PHE A 208 -2.82 -29.97 -5.62
CA PHE A 208 -2.18 -30.31 -4.35
C PHE A 208 -2.17 -29.10 -3.41
N SER A 209 -1.77 -29.32 -2.17
CA SER A 209 -1.52 -28.25 -1.18
C SER A 209 -0.03 -28.03 -0.99
N ASP A 210 0.36 -26.80 -0.61
CA ASP A 210 1.72 -26.51 -0.21
C ASP A 210 2.07 -27.16 1.16
N ARG A 211 3.32 -27.00 1.63
CA ARG A 211 3.79 -27.58 2.90
C ARG A 211 3.00 -27.07 4.13
N GLU A 212 2.32 -25.96 4.00
CA GLU A 212 1.51 -25.33 5.05
C GLU A 212 0.02 -25.68 4.93
N GLY A 213 -0.35 -26.55 3.97
CA GLY A 213 -1.72 -27.02 3.75
C GLY A 213 -2.58 -26.10 2.89
N ASN A 214 -2.04 -25.01 2.33
CA ASN A 214 -2.81 -24.15 1.44
C ASN A 214 -2.94 -24.74 0.05
N PRO A 215 -4.12 -24.60 -0.61
CA PRO A 215 -4.30 -25.05 -1.99
C PRO A 215 -3.27 -24.36 -2.92
N TYR A 216 -2.53 -25.15 -3.69
CA TYR A 216 -1.51 -24.63 -4.59
C TYR A 216 -2.12 -24.11 -5.87
N LEU A 217 -2.16 -22.78 -5.97
CA LEU A 217 -2.53 -22.04 -7.18
C LEU A 217 -1.44 -21.03 -7.49
N GLU A 218 -1.32 -20.65 -8.74
CA GLU A 218 -0.35 -19.69 -9.24
C GLU A 218 -1.06 -18.40 -9.69
N GLU A 219 -0.50 -17.26 -9.35
CA GLU A 219 -0.97 -15.97 -9.85
C GLU A 219 -0.67 -15.83 -11.33
N HIS A 220 -1.65 -15.34 -12.10
CA HIS A 220 -1.50 -15.04 -13.51
C HIS A 220 -2.13 -13.71 -13.87
N HIS A 221 -1.40 -12.87 -14.62
CA HIS A 221 -1.92 -11.60 -15.15
C HIS A 221 -2.59 -11.83 -16.50
N VAL A 222 -3.91 -11.56 -16.59
CA VAL A 222 -4.72 -11.82 -17.79
C VAL A 222 -4.23 -11.00 -18.98
N LYS A 223 -3.90 -9.73 -18.78
CA LYS A 223 -3.06 -8.94 -19.68
C LYS A 223 -1.64 -8.98 -19.15
N TRP A 224 -0.72 -9.51 -19.91
CA TRP A 224 0.66 -9.70 -19.47
C TRP A 224 1.33 -8.37 -19.12
N LEU A 225 2.11 -8.36 -18.05
CA LEU A 225 2.87 -7.17 -17.60
C LEU A 225 3.83 -6.66 -18.70
N CYS A 226 4.46 -7.57 -19.48
CA CYS A 226 5.32 -7.20 -20.60
C CYS A 226 4.57 -6.56 -21.77
N GLN A 227 3.25 -6.74 -21.85
CA GLN A 227 2.36 -6.13 -22.83
C GLN A 227 1.64 -4.89 -22.29
N GLY A 228 2.13 -4.30 -21.18
CA GLY A 228 1.54 -3.14 -20.55
C GLY A 228 0.31 -3.47 -19.70
N GLY A 229 0.17 -4.73 -19.22
CA GLY A 229 -0.78 -5.09 -18.18
C GLY A 229 -0.38 -4.47 -16.84
N GLU A 230 -1.37 -4.19 -16.00
CA GLU A 230 -1.15 -3.70 -14.64
C GLU A 230 -0.90 -4.88 -13.70
N ASP A 231 0.00 -4.72 -12.73
CA ASP A 231 0.07 -5.60 -11.56
C ASP A 231 -1.00 -5.15 -10.57
N SER A 232 -2.19 -5.70 -10.76
CA SER A 232 -3.37 -5.27 -10.00
C SER A 232 -4.35 -6.42 -9.79
N ILE A 233 -5.14 -6.33 -8.71
CA ILE A 233 -6.23 -7.28 -8.44
C ILE A 233 -7.31 -7.30 -9.52
N ASP A 234 -7.31 -6.32 -10.40
CA ASP A 234 -8.24 -6.20 -11.53
C ASP A 234 -7.70 -6.82 -12.81
N ASN A 235 -6.44 -7.28 -12.78
CA ASN A 235 -5.78 -7.97 -13.87
C ASN A 235 -5.21 -9.35 -13.47
N ALA A 236 -5.25 -9.71 -12.18
CA ALA A 236 -4.67 -10.95 -11.65
C ALA A 236 -5.75 -12.00 -11.30
N VAL A 237 -5.46 -13.27 -11.60
CA VAL A 237 -6.30 -14.44 -11.33
C VAL A 237 -5.45 -15.56 -10.73
N ALA A 238 -6.09 -16.59 -10.14
CA ALA A 238 -5.40 -17.73 -9.58
C ALA A 238 -5.67 -18.99 -10.43
N LEU A 239 -4.62 -19.58 -10.98
CA LEU A 239 -4.71 -20.74 -11.87
C LEU A 239 -4.01 -21.96 -11.28
N CYS A 240 -4.48 -23.16 -11.61
CA CYS A 240 -3.68 -24.35 -11.37
C CYS A 240 -2.44 -24.35 -12.30
N PRO A 241 -1.35 -25.07 -11.95
CA PRO A 241 -0.12 -25.08 -12.75
C PRO A 241 -0.35 -25.42 -14.23
N ASN A 242 -1.26 -26.36 -14.52
CA ASN A 242 -1.58 -26.76 -15.89
C ASN A 242 -2.22 -25.62 -16.68
N CYS A 243 -3.23 -24.96 -16.11
CA CYS A 243 -3.88 -23.80 -16.75
C CYS A 243 -2.94 -22.61 -16.86
N HIS A 244 -2.12 -22.36 -15.84
CA HIS A 244 -1.12 -21.29 -15.89
C HIS A 244 -0.11 -21.53 -17.03
N ARG A 245 0.41 -22.75 -17.15
CA ARG A 245 1.32 -23.10 -18.24
C ARG A 245 0.65 -23.02 -19.61
N ARG A 246 -0.61 -23.48 -19.72
CA ARG A 246 -1.42 -23.38 -20.93
C ARG A 246 -1.58 -21.93 -21.38
N MET A 247 -1.88 -21.00 -20.47
CA MET A 247 -2.00 -19.56 -20.78
C MET A 247 -0.70 -18.99 -21.32
N HIS A 248 0.45 -19.42 -20.80
CA HIS A 248 1.76 -18.95 -21.29
C HIS A 248 2.16 -19.53 -22.65
N ILE A 249 1.67 -20.70 -23.02
CA ILE A 249 2.03 -21.37 -24.27
C ILE A 249 1.04 -21.06 -25.40
N LEU A 250 -0.27 -21.18 -25.12
CA LEU A 250 -1.30 -21.09 -26.17
C LEU A 250 -1.90 -19.69 -26.26
N GLN A 251 -2.09 -19.03 -25.13
CA GLN A 251 -2.76 -17.72 -25.04
C GLN A 251 -4.09 -17.70 -25.81
N ASP A 252 -4.86 -18.79 -25.68
CA ASP A 252 -6.12 -19.00 -26.36
C ASP A 252 -7.09 -17.84 -26.09
N PRO A 253 -7.64 -17.17 -27.12
CA PRO A 253 -8.55 -16.05 -26.96
C PRO A 253 -9.80 -16.40 -26.12
N GLU A 254 -10.32 -17.63 -26.21
CA GLU A 254 -11.48 -18.05 -25.42
C GLU A 254 -11.14 -18.13 -23.93
N ASP A 255 -9.96 -18.64 -23.58
CA ASP A 255 -9.49 -18.68 -22.20
C ASP A 255 -9.30 -17.27 -21.64
N VAL A 256 -8.75 -16.35 -22.43
CA VAL A 256 -8.63 -14.93 -22.06
C VAL A 256 -10.01 -14.30 -21.79
N ILE A 257 -11.00 -14.58 -22.66
CA ILE A 257 -12.36 -14.09 -22.50
C ILE A 257 -13.00 -14.64 -21.20
N ARG A 258 -12.81 -15.93 -20.90
CA ARG A 258 -13.28 -16.56 -19.65
C ARG A 258 -12.68 -15.87 -18.43
N LEU A 259 -11.38 -15.64 -18.40
CA LEU A 259 -10.69 -14.99 -17.29
C LEU A 259 -11.12 -13.53 -17.11
N ARG A 260 -11.31 -12.79 -18.21
CA ARG A 260 -11.86 -11.43 -18.16
C ARG A 260 -13.28 -11.38 -17.56
N ARG A 261 -14.10 -12.41 -17.83
CA ARG A 261 -15.43 -12.55 -17.23
C ARG A 261 -15.34 -12.78 -15.72
N VAL A 262 -14.40 -13.61 -15.26
CA VAL A 262 -14.12 -13.82 -13.83
C VAL A 262 -13.76 -12.49 -13.15
N LEU A 263 -12.84 -11.72 -13.72
CA LEU A 263 -12.44 -10.42 -13.20
C LEU A 263 -13.62 -9.44 -13.13
N LYS A 264 -14.45 -9.38 -14.19
CA LYS A 264 -15.65 -8.53 -14.23
C LYS A 264 -16.64 -8.90 -13.12
N ASN A 265 -16.89 -10.19 -12.90
CA ASN A 265 -17.79 -10.67 -11.85
C ASN A 265 -17.26 -10.33 -10.44
N ARG A 266 -15.95 -10.44 -10.23
CA ARG A 266 -15.29 -10.04 -8.96
C ARG A 266 -15.45 -8.55 -8.68
N ARG A 267 -15.26 -7.70 -9.70
CA ARG A 267 -15.52 -6.24 -9.60
C ARG A 267 -16.96 -5.94 -9.23
N GLY A 268 -17.93 -6.64 -9.81
CA GLY A 268 -19.36 -6.49 -9.52
C GLY A 268 -19.68 -6.84 -8.06
N ARG A 269 -19.20 -7.98 -7.56
CA ARG A 269 -19.38 -8.41 -6.16
C ARG A 269 -18.76 -7.42 -5.17
N ARG A 270 -17.56 -6.91 -5.43
CA ARG A 270 -16.93 -5.89 -4.59
C ARG A 270 -17.73 -4.60 -4.50
N LYS A 271 -18.33 -4.17 -5.60
CA LYS A 271 -19.20 -2.97 -5.63
C LYS A 271 -20.48 -3.19 -4.82
N SER A 272 -21.13 -4.34 -4.94
CA SER A 272 -22.37 -4.65 -4.20
C SER A 272 -22.14 -4.80 -2.69
N LEU A 273 -21.04 -5.41 -2.27
CA LEU A 273 -20.68 -5.51 -0.85
C LEU A 273 -20.40 -4.14 -0.23
N ARG A 274 -19.71 -3.22 -0.95
CA ARG A 274 -19.52 -1.84 -0.48
C ARG A 274 -20.83 -1.08 -0.33
N TRP A 275 -21.81 -1.34 -1.20
CA TRP A 275 -23.12 -0.70 -1.12
C TRP A 275 -23.90 -1.18 0.11
N ILE A 276 -23.89 -2.50 0.39
CA ILE A 276 -24.56 -3.11 1.55
C ILE A 276 -23.96 -2.59 2.87
N THR A 277 -22.64 -2.54 2.99
CA THR A 277 -21.97 -2.05 4.22
C THR A 277 -22.22 -0.56 4.44
N TRP A 278 -22.38 0.25 3.39
CA TRP A 278 -22.67 1.68 3.52
C TRP A 278 -24.09 1.92 4.04
N HIS A 279 -25.10 1.22 3.49
CA HIS A 279 -26.49 1.34 3.92
C HIS A 279 -26.74 0.75 5.31
N GLN A 280 -26.01 -0.30 5.71
CA GLN A 280 -26.10 -0.83 7.07
C GLN A 280 -25.48 0.12 8.13
N ALA A 281 -24.50 0.95 7.75
CA ALA A 281 -23.94 1.96 8.63
C ALA A 281 -24.87 3.17 8.81
N GLU A 282 -25.68 3.53 7.81
CA GLU A 282 -26.71 4.57 7.95
C GLU A 282 -27.89 4.11 8.84
N ASP A 283 -28.33 2.86 8.70
CA ASP A 283 -29.42 2.28 9.51
C ASP A 283 -29.02 2.07 11.00
N MET A 284 -27.74 1.98 11.32
CA MET A 284 -27.26 1.88 12.71
C MET A 284 -26.97 3.23 13.36
N GLY A 285 -27.06 4.34 12.63
CA GLY A 285 -26.80 5.71 13.11
C GLY A 285 -28.06 6.46 13.58
N GLU A 286 -29.28 5.91 13.41
CA GLU A 286 -30.54 6.61 13.75
C GLU A 286 -31.29 6.05 14.96
N THR A 287 -30.76 5.11 15.71
CA THR A 287 -31.39 4.66 16.97
C THR A 287 -30.46 4.90 18.14
N ASP A 288 -30.43 6.13 18.68
CA ASP A 288 -30.26 6.41 20.11
C ASP A 288 -30.24 7.93 20.35
N ASN A 289 -31.41 8.58 20.23
CA ASN A 289 -31.62 9.86 20.89
C ASN A 289 -33.12 10.13 21.15
N GLU A 290 -33.78 9.21 21.89
CA GLU A 290 -35.00 9.52 22.64
C GLU A 290 -35.00 8.62 23.91
N HIS A 291 -34.79 9.27 25.03
CA HIS A 291 -35.15 8.97 26.44
C HIS A 291 -33.97 9.08 27.42
N LEU A 292 -33.96 10.18 28.04
CA LEU A 292 -33.75 10.61 29.42
C LEU A 292 -32.87 11.84 29.54
#